data_29fb501bc5c3fcfd9a623b0e42348d64
#
_entry.id   29fb501bc5c3fcfd9a623b0e42348d64
#
_cell.length_a   1.000
_cell.length_b   1.000
_cell.length_c   1.000
_cell.angle_alpha   90.00
_cell.angle_beta   90.00
_cell.angle_gamma   90.00
#
_symmetry.space_group_name_H-M   'P 1'
#
loop_
_entity.id
_entity.type
_entity.pdbx_description
1 polymer ?
#
loop_
_entity_poly.entity_id
_entity_poly.type
_entity_poly.pdbx_seq_one_letter_code
_entity_poly.pdbx_strand_id
1 'polypeptide(L)'
;MTSFDLDLSKYQLGWSDEVEYAFEPVKGLNTGVVEQISWWKGEPEWMRKMRLRSLQTFERKPMLDWFAVNMPDIDFQDIYYYLKPATAQVDQWEDLPEEMRNTYEKLGIP
;
A
#
# COMPACT_ATOMS: atom_id res chain seq x y z
N MET A 1 23.77 -9.86 21.69
CA MET A 1 22.77 -9.88 20.64
C MET A 1 22.23 -8.48 20.45
N THR A 2 22.69 -7.79 19.45
CA THR A 2 22.14 -6.47 19.11
C THR A 2 20.78 -6.68 18.48
N SER A 3 19.70 -6.29 19.17
CA SER A 3 18.40 -6.16 18.54
C SER A 3 18.51 -5.04 17.50
N PHE A 4 18.39 -5.38 16.26
CA PHE A 4 18.15 -4.41 15.20
C PHE A 4 16.74 -3.87 15.40
N ASP A 5 16.64 -2.75 16.06
CA ASP A 5 15.41 -1.99 16.12
C ASP A 5 15.29 -1.23 14.77
N LEU A 6 14.76 -1.91 13.78
CA LEU A 6 14.39 -1.30 12.52
C LEU A 6 13.12 -0.46 12.78
N ASP A 7 13.33 0.81 13.06
CA ASP A 7 12.23 1.77 13.05
C ASP A 7 11.73 1.91 11.61
N LEU A 8 10.80 1.05 11.22
CA LEU A 8 10.17 1.07 9.91
C LEU A 8 9.25 2.28 9.69
N SER A 9 9.03 3.08 10.73
CA SER A 9 8.25 4.32 10.63
C SER A 9 9.00 5.45 9.95
N LYS A 10 10.34 5.32 9.83
CA LYS A 10 11.20 6.30 9.18
C LYS A 10 11.98 5.65 8.06
N TYR A 11 11.81 6.14 6.86
CA TYR A 11 12.74 5.85 5.77
C TYR A 11 14.16 6.24 6.19
N GLN A 12 15.16 5.49 5.73
CA GLN A 12 16.56 5.84 5.96
C GLN A 12 16.90 7.27 5.52
N LEU A 13 16.09 7.82 4.63
CA LEU A 13 16.22 9.20 4.15
C LEU A 13 15.48 10.23 5.01
N GLY A 14 14.68 9.80 5.98
CA GLY A 14 14.08 10.66 7.00
C GLY A 14 12.99 11.62 6.54
N TRP A 15 12.32 11.34 5.41
CA TRP A 15 11.25 12.20 4.89
C TRP A 15 10.06 11.37 4.36
N SER A 16 8.90 12.00 4.36
CA SER A 16 7.67 11.49 3.76
C SER A 16 6.88 12.66 3.19
N ASP A 17 6.14 12.42 2.13
CA ASP A 17 5.27 13.44 1.54
C ASP A 17 3.85 13.29 2.09
N GLU A 18 3.21 14.44 2.39
CA GLU A 18 1.79 14.49 2.68
C GLU A 18 1.03 14.56 1.35
N VAL A 19 0.09 13.64 1.15
CA VAL A 19 -0.70 13.56 -0.08
C VAL A 19 -2.18 13.53 0.29
N GLU A 20 -2.97 14.37 -0.38
CA GLU A 20 -4.42 14.27 -0.30
C GLU A 20 -4.93 13.07 -1.11
N TYR A 21 -5.84 12.30 -0.53
CA TYR A 21 -6.42 11.12 -1.17
C TYR A 21 -7.80 11.45 -1.75
N ALA A 22 -8.10 10.83 -2.90
CA ALA A 22 -9.38 11.02 -3.60
C ALA A 22 -10.59 10.47 -2.82
N PHE A 23 -10.35 9.61 -1.84
CA PHE A 23 -11.37 9.08 -0.96
C PHE A 23 -10.76 8.81 0.42
N GLU A 24 -11.61 8.73 1.43
CA GLU A 24 -11.19 8.40 2.79
C GLU A 24 -10.78 6.92 2.86
N PRO A 25 -9.51 6.61 3.14
CA PRO A 25 -9.05 5.24 3.17
C PRO A 25 -9.57 4.50 4.41
N VAL A 26 -9.89 3.23 4.24
CA VAL A 26 -10.28 2.33 5.32
C VAL A 26 -9.15 1.34 5.57
N LYS A 27 -8.74 1.22 6.83
CA LYS A 27 -7.76 0.23 7.24
C LYS A 27 -8.33 -1.18 7.22
N GLY A 28 -7.48 -2.15 6.96
CA GLY A 28 -7.79 -3.55 7.06
C GLY A 28 -8.05 -4.22 5.73
N LEU A 29 -8.13 -5.53 5.79
CA LEU A 29 -8.34 -6.40 4.63
C LEU A 29 -9.57 -7.28 4.88
N ASN A 30 -10.65 -7.01 4.14
CA ASN A 30 -11.90 -7.75 4.19
C ASN A 30 -12.59 -7.69 2.83
N THR A 31 -13.71 -8.39 2.69
CA THR A 31 -14.48 -8.43 1.44
C THR A 31 -14.86 -7.04 0.94
N GLY A 32 -15.32 -6.16 1.83
CA GLY A 32 -15.71 -4.79 1.46
C GLY A 32 -14.55 -3.97 0.90
N VAL A 33 -13.38 -4.05 1.51
CA VAL A 33 -12.17 -3.36 1.03
C VAL A 33 -11.75 -3.89 -0.33
N VAL A 34 -11.75 -5.20 -0.54
CA VAL A 34 -11.39 -5.82 -1.82
C VAL A 34 -12.36 -5.41 -2.93
N GLU A 35 -13.66 -5.41 -2.65
CA GLU A 35 -14.68 -4.95 -3.61
C GLU A 35 -14.53 -3.47 -3.95
N GLN A 36 -14.23 -2.64 -2.96
CA GLN A 36 -13.99 -1.21 -3.15
C GLN A 36 -12.76 -0.95 -4.04
N ILE A 37 -11.67 -1.67 -3.80
CA ILE A 37 -10.46 -1.58 -4.64
C ILE A 37 -10.80 -1.95 -6.08
N SER A 38 -11.51 -3.03 -6.29
CA SER A 38 -11.90 -3.49 -7.63
C SER A 38 -12.79 -2.47 -8.34
N TRP A 39 -13.72 -1.87 -7.61
CA TRP A 39 -14.58 -0.82 -8.14
C TRP A 39 -13.79 0.45 -8.53
N TRP A 40 -12.89 0.92 -7.66
CA TRP A 40 -12.06 2.09 -7.92
C TRP A 40 -11.14 1.91 -9.13
N LYS A 41 -10.67 0.69 -9.36
CA LYS A 41 -9.83 0.35 -10.51
C LYS A 41 -10.62 0.10 -11.79
N GLY A 42 -11.96 0.06 -11.73
CA GLY A 42 -12.80 -0.25 -12.87
C GLY A 42 -12.57 -1.64 -13.43
N GLU A 43 -12.29 -2.61 -12.57
CA GLU A 43 -11.95 -3.96 -12.99
C GLU A 43 -13.17 -4.75 -13.46
N PRO A 44 -12.98 -5.68 -14.43
CA PRO A 44 -14.07 -6.57 -14.86
C PRO A 44 -14.44 -7.57 -13.77
N GLU A 45 -15.61 -8.14 -13.87
CA GLU A 45 -16.20 -9.06 -12.89
C GLU A 45 -15.29 -10.27 -12.58
N TRP A 46 -14.62 -10.82 -13.59
CA TRP A 46 -13.73 -11.95 -13.39
C TRP A 46 -12.53 -11.62 -12.50
N MET A 47 -12.02 -10.39 -12.61
CA MET A 47 -10.91 -9.91 -11.77
C MET A 47 -11.38 -9.72 -10.32
N ARG A 48 -12.56 -9.14 -10.13
CA ARG A 48 -13.16 -8.99 -8.80
C ARG A 48 -13.34 -10.36 -8.12
N LYS A 49 -13.86 -11.34 -8.84
CA LYS A 49 -14.00 -12.70 -8.34
C LYS A 49 -12.65 -13.35 -7.99
N MET A 50 -11.64 -13.12 -8.79
CA MET A 50 -10.27 -13.61 -8.52
C MET A 50 -9.73 -12.99 -7.23
N ARG A 51 -9.91 -11.70 -7.02
CA ARG A 51 -9.48 -11.02 -5.79
C ARG A 51 -10.19 -11.57 -4.56
N LEU A 52 -11.49 -11.80 -4.64
CA LEU A 52 -12.28 -12.36 -3.53
C LEU A 52 -11.84 -13.78 -3.18
N ARG A 53 -11.54 -14.61 -4.17
CA ARG A 53 -10.96 -15.95 -3.94
C ARG A 53 -9.58 -15.87 -3.30
N SER A 54 -8.77 -14.95 -3.75
CA SER A 54 -7.43 -14.73 -3.18
C SER A 54 -7.52 -14.28 -1.72
N LEU A 55 -8.48 -13.45 -1.37
CA LEU A 55 -8.74 -13.05 0.01
C LEU A 55 -9.11 -14.25 0.87
N GLN A 56 -10.01 -15.12 0.40
CA GLN A 56 -10.40 -16.35 1.11
C GLN A 56 -9.20 -17.26 1.34
N THR A 57 -8.32 -17.40 0.36
CA THR A 57 -7.09 -18.16 0.48
C THR A 57 -6.15 -17.57 1.51
N PHE A 58 -5.98 -16.24 1.49
CA PHE A 58 -5.18 -15.52 2.48
C PHE A 58 -5.69 -15.72 3.91
N GLU A 59 -6.99 -15.59 4.13
CA GLU A 59 -7.62 -15.76 5.46
C GLU A 59 -7.50 -17.21 5.98
N ARG A 60 -7.50 -18.19 5.10
CA ARG A 60 -7.40 -19.60 5.44
C ARG A 60 -5.98 -20.07 5.74
N LYS A 61 -4.97 -19.51 5.07
CA LYS A 61 -3.58 -19.94 5.23
C LYS A 61 -2.97 -19.31 6.48
N PRO A 62 -2.27 -20.10 7.31
CA PRO A 62 -1.54 -19.57 8.45
C PRO A 62 -0.31 -18.79 7.99
N MET A 63 0.16 -17.88 8.84
CA MET A 63 1.43 -17.19 8.64
C MET A 63 2.58 -18.21 8.61
N LEU A 64 3.52 -18.01 7.71
CA LEU A 64 4.74 -18.83 7.64
C LEU A 64 5.63 -18.56 8.86
N ASP A 65 6.13 -19.62 9.48
CA ASP A 65 6.96 -19.56 10.70
C ASP A 65 8.36 -20.16 10.52
N TRP A 66 8.63 -20.78 9.39
CA TRP A 66 9.84 -21.57 9.15
C TRP A 66 11.01 -20.80 8.54
N PHE A 67 10.79 -19.61 7.96
CA PHE A 67 11.83 -18.88 7.21
C PHE A 67 12.46 -17.70 7.97
N ALA A 68 11.85 -17.25 9.05
CA ALA A 68 12.39 -16.16 9.87
C ALA A 68 12.10 -16.41 11.34
N VAL A 69 13.17 -16.56 12.15
CA VAL A 69 13.08 -16.91 13.56
C VAL A 69 12.57 -15.75 14.41
N ASN A 70 12.79 -14.52 14.01
CA ASN A 70 12.46 -13.31 14.76
C ASN A 70 11.64 -12.31 13.93
N MET A 71 10.73 -12.81 13.13
CA MET A 71 9.81 -11.93 12.40
C MET A 71 8.79 -11.34 13.38
N PRO A 72 8.62 -10.00 13.44
CA PRO A 72 7.60 -9.40 14.28
C PRO A 72 6.21 -9.79 13.80
N ASP A 73 5.26 -9.82 14.74
CA ASP A 73 3.85 -9.99 14.40
C ASP A 73 3.37 -8.83 13.52
N ILE A 74 2.74 -9.17 12.42
CA ILE A 74 2.17 -8.20 11.49
C ILE A 74 0.66 -8.18 11.69
N ASP A 75 0.11 -7.03 12.06
CA ASP A 75 -1.31 -6.81 12.10
C ASP A 75 -1.79 -6.40 10.70
N PHE A 76 -2.30 -7.37 9.94
CA PHE A 76 -2.81 -7.15 8.59
C PHE A 76 -4.07 -6.28 8.56
N GLN A 77 -4.71 -6.05 9.70
CA GLN A 77 -5.90 -5.20 9.79
C GLN A 77 -5.55 -3.74 10.10
N ASP A 78 -4.30 -3.44 10.42
CA ASP A 78 -3.81 -2.09 10.69
C ASP A 78 -3.02 -1.50 9.51
N ILE A 79 -3.37 -1.88 8.30
CA ILE A 79 -2.69 -1.46 7.06
C ILE A 79 -3.72 -0.90 6.08
N TYR A 80 -3.35 0.19 5.41
CA TYR A 80 -4.08 0.69 4.24
C TYR A 80 -3.59 -0.02 2.99
N TYR A 81 -4.44 -0.80 2.35
CA TYR A 81 -4.07 -1.60 1.18
C TYR A 81 -4.19 -0.85 -0.14
N TYR A 82 -4.96 0.21 -0.17
CA TYR A 82 -5.13 1.01 -1.37
C TYR A 82 -5.34 2.49 -1.01
N LEU A 83 -4.48 3.33 -1.55
CA LEU A 83 -4.55 4.78 -1.42
C LEU A 83 -4.46 5.38 -2.82
N LYS A 84 -5.44 6.19 -3.19
CA LYS A 84 -5.45 6.88 -4.46
C LYS A 84 -5.29 8.38 -4.23
N PRO A 85 -4.23 9.01 -4.76
CA PRO A 85 -4.07 10.46 -4.69
C PRO A 85 -5.24 11.18 -5.33
N ALA A 86 -5.57 12.37 -4.83
CA ALA A 86 -6.62 13.23 -5.39
C ALA A 86 -6.23 13.82 -6.76
N THR A 87 -4.96 13.75 -7.14
CA THR A 87 -4.43 14.27 -8.39
C THR A 87 -4.77 13.39 -9.58
N ALA A 88 -5.14 14.02 -10.70
CA ALA A 88 -5.36 13.32 -11.95
C ALA A 88 -4.05 12.73 -12.49
N GLN A 89 -4.17 11.69 -13.30
CA GLN A 89 -3.02 11.15 -14.05
C GLN A 89 -2.50 12.22 -15.01
N VAL A 90 -1.19 12.41 -15.03
CA VAL A 90 -0.52 13.38 -15.90
C VAL A 90 0.52 12.69 -16.77
N ASP A 91 0.72 13.20 -17.97
CA ASP A 91 1.63 12.63 -18.97
C ASP A 91 2.95 13.41 -19.08
N GLN A 92 3.04 14.57 -18.43
CA GLN A 92 4.22 15.43 -18.50
C GLN A 92 4.78 15.69 -17.10
N TRP A 93 6.10 15.80 -17.02
CA TRP A 93 6.82 16.05 -15.78
C TRP A 93 6.38 17.39 -15.13
N GLU A 94 6.16 18.41 -15.93
CA GLU A 94 5.78 19.73 -15.48
C GLU A 94 4.40 19.78 -14.82
N ASP A 95 3.52 18.85 -15.19
CA ASP A 95 2.14 18.75 -14.67
C ASP A 95 2.06 17.95 -13.37
N LEU A 96 3.17 17.33 -12.93
CA LEU A 96 3.22 16.63 -11.66
C LEU A 96 3.08 17.59 -10.48
N PRO A 97 2.37 17.21 -9.40
CA PRO A 97 2.40 17.93 -8.15
C PRO A 97 3.83 18.15 -7.65
N GLU A 98 4.08 19.30 -7.06
CA GLU A 98 5.42 19.67 -6.59
C GLU A 98 6.00 18.65 -5.60
N GLU A 99 5.15 18.11 -4.72
CA GLU A 99 5.54 17.09 -3.76
C GLU A 99 6.07 15.82 -4.44
N MET A 100 5.40 15.38 -5.51
CA MET A 100 5.84 14.20 -6.26
C MET A 100 7.14 14.46 -7.02
N ARG A 101 7.31 15.64 -7.62
CA ARG A 101 8.55 16.01 -8.28
C ARG A 101 9.71 16.04 -7.30
N ASN A 102 9.51 16.64 -6.15
CA ASN A 102 10.51 16.69 -5.09
C ASN A 102 10.90 15.30 -4.61
N THR A 103 9.96 14.38 -4.50
CA THR A 103 10.22 12.99 -4.15
C THR A 103 11.12 12.31 -5.18
N TYR A 104 10.81 12.44 -6.46
CA TYR A 104 11.62 11.85 -7.52
C TYR A 104 13.03 12.45 -7.58
N GLU A 105 13.15 13.76 -7.39
CA GLU A 105 14.45 14.43 -7.34
C GLU A 105 15.30 13.95 -6.16
N LYS A 106 14.71 13.83 -4.97
CA LYS A 106 15.39 13.31 -3.77
C LYS A 106 15.86 11.86 -3.95
N LEU A 107 15.10 11.05 -4.67
CA LEU A 107 15.45 9.66 -4.98
C LEU A 107 16.47 9.54 -6.12
N GLY A 108 16.77 10.63 -6.82
CA GLY A 108 17.66 10.63 -7.97
C GLY A 108 17.09 9.93 -9.20
N ILE A 109 15.77 9.89 -9.33
CA ILE A 109 15.08 9.34 -10.51
C ILE A 109 15.08 10.42 -11.60
N PRO A 110 15.61 10.12 -12.81
CA PRO A 110 15.66 11.09 -13.91
C PRO A 110 14.29 11.38 -14.53
#